data_befc42839237152e2ac2428ab789a48e
#
_entry.id   befc42839237152e2ac2428ab789a48e
#
_cell.length_a   1.000
_cell.length_b   1.000
_cell.length_c   1.000
_cell.angle_alpha   90.00
_cell.angle_beta   90.00
_cell.angle_gamma   90.00
#
_symmetry.space_group_name_H-M   'P 1'
#
loop_
_entity.id
_entity.type
_entity.pdbx_description
1 polymer ?
#
loop_
_entity_poly.entity_id
_entity_poly.type
_entity_poly.pdbx_seq_one_letter_code
_entity_poly.pdbx_strand_id
1 'polypeptide(L)'
;DVIEILEPDVMVPQVGQGAIGLECLTDNLDVLSALKKIEDSSTRNLINIERSFLKEIGADCNHPVGAHATLEGNQIRIRSFLSDSKTGKNFHDNRISSNPESLGKSAATELLKRLEKG
;
A
#
# COMPACT_ATOMS: atom_id res chain seq x y z
N ASP A 1 -2.22 11.99 24.48
CA ASP A 1 -1.90 10.66 25.04
C ASP A 1 -2.34 9.57 24.04
N VAL A 2 -1.52 8.53 23.84
CA VAL A 2 -1.91 7.35 23.08
C VAL A 2 -2.76 6.46 23.97
N ILE A 3 -3.97 6.09 23.50
CA ILE A 3 -4.89 5.26 24.26
C ILE A 3 -4.75 3.78 23.84
N GLU A 4 -4.65 3.55 22.54
CA GLU A 4 -4.54 2.22 21.96
C GLU A 4 -3.81 2.28 20.61
N ILE A 5 -2.98 1.27 20.33
CA ILE A 5 -2.37 1.07 19.01
C ILE A 5 -3.23 0.02 18.29
N LEU A 6 -3.83 0.42 17.16
CA LEU A 6 -4.66 -0.48 16.36
C LEU A 6 -3.80 -1.30 15.40
N GLU A 7 -4.04 -2.61 15.39
CA GLU A 7 -3.40 -3.51 14.43
C GLU A 7 -3.94 -3.28 13.01
N PRO A 8 -3.13 -3.53 11.95
CA PRO A 8 -3.57 -3.37 10.56
C PRO A 8 -4.77 -4.22 10.15
N ASP A 9 -5.07 -5.29 10.86
CA ASP A 9 -6.28 -6.10 10.65
C ASP A 9 -7.56 -5.39 11.14
N VAL A 10 -7.40 -4.47 12.11
CA VAL A 10 -8.51 -3.66 12.64
C VAL A 10 -8.67 -2.37 11.83
N MET A 11 -7.55 -1.72 11.51
CA MET A 11 -7.52 -0.48 10.76
C MET A 11 -6.38 -0.50 9.75
N VAL A 12 -6.71 -0.65 8.48
CA VAL A 12 -5.72 -0.63 7.39
C VAL A 12 -5.19 0.80 7.22
N PRO A 13 -3.87 1.03 7.36
CA PRO A 13 -3.31 2.37 7.23
C PRO A 13 -3.30 2.86 5.78
N GLN A 14 -3.09 4.15 5.63
CA GLN A 14 -2.87 4.77 4.32
C GLN A 14 -1.62 4.19 3.66
N VAL A 15 -1.61 4.14 2.32
CA VAL A 15 -0.45 3.72 1.52
C VAL A 15 0.79 4.53 1.89
N GLY A 16 1.87 3.84 2.21
CA GLY A 16 3.16 4.44 2.58
C GLY A 16 3.21 5.04 3.98
N GLN A 17 2.17 4.86 4.80
CA GLN A 17 2.16 5.40 6.16
C GLN A 17 3.29 4.80 7.01
N GLY A 18 4.02 5.69 7.69
CA GLY A 18 5.16 5.32 8.52
C GLY A 18 6.49 5.21 7.78
N ALA A 19 6.49 5.20 6.45
CA ALA A 19 7.71 5.23 5.66
C ALA A 19 8.22 6.68 5.53
N ILE A 20 9.53 6.86 5.72
CA ILE A 20 10.20 8.13 5.50
C ILE A 20 10.66 8.18 4.04
N GLY A 21 10.15 9.15 3.28
CA GLY A 21 10.54 9.39 1.89
C GLY A 21 11.57 10.51 1.79
N LEU A 22 12.59 10.30 0.94
CA LEU A 22 13.57 11.32 0.59
C LEU A 22 13.52 11.54 -0.92
N GLU A 23 13.53 12.80 -1.33
CA GLU A 23 13.48 13.20 -2.74
C GLU A 23 14.71 14.02 -3.12
N CYS A 24 15.15 13.87 -4.35
CA CYS A 24 16.15 14.73 -4.95
C CYS A 24 15.89 14.86 -6.47
N LEU A 25 16.59 15.78 -7.11
CA LEU A 25 16.55 15.90 -8.56
C LEU A 25 17.09 14.63 -9.23
N THR A 26 16.45 14.18 -10.30
CA THR A 26 16.78 12.94 -11.00
C THR A 26 18.15 12.95 -11.68
N ASP A 27 18.68 14.14 -11.98
CA ASP A 27 20.00 14.36 -12.58
C ASP A 27 21.11 14.60 -11.54
N ASN A 28 20.76 14.71 -10.25
CA ASN A 28 21.75 14.86 -9.18
C ASN A 28 22.30 13.48 -8.76
N LEU A 29 23.25 12.97 -9.55
CA LEU A 29 23.81 11.63 -9.38
C LEU A 29 24.55 11.45 -8.04
N ASP A 30 25.18 12.50 -7.52
CA ASP A 30 25.89 12.43 -6.24
C ASP A 30 24.93 12.22 -5.08
N VAL A 31 23.84 12.98 -5.06
CA VAL A 31 22.79 12.83 -4.03
C VAL A 31 22.08 11.49 -4.18
N LEU A 32 21.74 11.06 -5.40
CA LEU A 32 21.15 9.75 -5.65
C LEU A 32 22.03 8.62 -5.12
N SER A 33 23.34 8.71 -5.35
CA SER A 33 24.30 7.72 -4.85
C SER A 33 24.37 7.69 -3.32
N ALA A 34 24.29 8.85 -2.66
CA ALA A 34 24.26 8.96 -1.22
C ALA A 34 22.96 8.37 -0.64
N LEU A 35 21.82 8.70 -1.23
CA LEU A 35 20.50 8.18 -0.80
C LEU A 35 20.40 6.64 -0.92
N LYS A 36 20.96 6.06 -1.98
CA LYS A 36 21.02 4.61 -2.14
C LYS A 36 21.75 3.88 -1.01
N LYS A 37 22.69 4.52 -0.35
CA LYS A 37 23.45 3.93 0.77
C LYS A 37 22.65 3.81 2.06
N ILE A 38 21.63 4.65 2.22
CA ILE A 38 20.77 4.68 3.41
C ILE A 38 19.37 4.10 3.14
N GLU A 39 19.09 3.73 1.90
CA GLU A 39 17.81 3.11 1.53
C GLU A 39 17.66 1.73 2.15
N ASP A 40 16.53 1.49 2.80
CA ASP A 40 16.08 0.17 3.20
C ASP A 40 15.34 -0.49 2.04
N SER A 41 15.97 -1.48 1.40
CA SER A 41 15.42 -2.15 0.22
C SER A 41 14.18 -2.99 0.53
N SER A 42 14.07 -3.54 1.72
CA SER A 42 12.88 -4.28 2.15
C SER A 42 11.67 -3.36 2.25
N THR A 43 11.83 -2.23 2.94
CA THR A 43 10.81 -1.19 3.02
C THR A 43 10.45 -0.66 1.64
N ARG A 44 11.43 -0.40 0.77
CA ARG A 44 11.19 0.02 -0.61
C ARG A 44 10.29 -0.95 -1.36
N ASN A 45 10.56 -2.23 -1.26
CA ASN A 45 9.77 -3.27 -1.93
C ASN A 45 8.32 -3.31 -1.43
N LEU A 46 8.12 -3.25 -0.12
CA LEU A 46 6.79 -3.23 0.47
C LEU A 46 5.99 -1.99 0.04
N ILE A 47 6.61 -0.80 0.08
CA ILE A 47 5.97 0.45 -0.34
C ILE A 47 5.65 0.44 -1.85
N ASN A 48 6.49 -0.16 -2.68
CA ASN A 48 6.19 -0.31 -4.11
C ASN A 48 4.94 -1.17 -4.36
N ILE A 49 4.73 -2.20 -3.56
CA ILE A 49 3.51 -3.03 -3.62
C ILE A 49 2.29 -2.20 -3.23
N GLU A 50 2.35 -1.46 -2.14
CA GLU A 50 1.27 -0.56 -1.72
C GLU A 50 0.97 0.52 -2.77
N ARG A 51 2.01 1.10 -3.37
CA ARG A 51 1.86 2.08 -4.46
C ARG A 51 1.25 1.47 -5.73
N SER A 52 1.57 0.21 -6.04
CA SER A 52 0.96 -0.49 -7.17
C SER A 52 -0.54 -0.70 -6.96
N PHE A 53 -0.96 -0.98 -5.71
CA PHE A 53 -2.37 -1.00 -5.32
C PHE A 53 -3.03 0.36 -5.58
N LEU A 54 -2.44 1.44 -5.07
CA LEU A 54 -3.00 2.78 -5.22
C LEU A 54 -3.09 3.21 -6.69
N LYS A 55 -2.08 2.87 -7.49
CA LYS A 55 -2.05 3.14 -8.93
C LYS A 55 -3.19 2.43 -9.67
N GLU A 56 -3.49 1.19 -9.33
CA GLU A 56 -4.58 0.42 -9.93
C GLU A 56 -5.96 0.92 -9.50
N ILE A 57 -6.11 1.37 -8.26
CA ILE A 57 -7.34 2.04 -7.78
C ILE A 57 -7.62 3.30 -8.64
N GLY A 58 -6.57 4.02 -9.04
CA GLY A 58 -6.64 5.20 -9.90
C GLY A 58 -6.70 6.51 -9.13
N ALA A 59 -6.10 7.55 -9.73
CA ALA A 59 -6.00 8.90 -9.14
C ALA A 59 -7.35 9.62 -9.02
N ASP A 60 -8.33 9.23 -9.82
CA ASP A 60 -9.67 9.83 -9.83
C ASP A 60 -10.64 9.18 -8.84
N CYS A 61 -10.13 8.19 -8.08
CA CYS A 61 -10.93 7.49 -7.09
C CYS A 61 -11.16 8.40 -5.86
N ASN A 62 -12.40 8.89 -5.70
CA ASN A 62 -12.81 9.67 -4.53
C ASN A 62 -13.20 8.81 -3.32
N HIS A 63 -12.88 7.53 -3.35
CA HIS A 63 -13.16 6.59 -2.28
C HIS A 63 -12.02 6.56 -1.26
N PRO A 64 -12.32 6.53 0.05
CA PRO A 64 -11.30 6.25 1.07
C PRO A 64 -10.66 4.89 0.84
N VAL A 65 -9.34 4.84 0.77
CA VAL A 65 -8.58 3.62 0.54
C VAL A 65 -7.39 3.53 1.48
N GLY A 66 -6.99 2.31 1.79
CA GLY A 66 -5.77 2.00 2.53
C GLY A 66 -5.14 0.72 2.01
N ALA A 67 -3.83 0.60 2.18
CA ALA A 67 -3.11 -0.65 1.94
C ALA A 67 -1.85 -0.71 2.79
N HIS A 68 -1.59 -1.88 3.33
CA HIS A 68 -0.41 -2.14 4.15
C HIS A 68 0.20 -3.49 3.78
N ALA A 69 1.45 -3.46 3.33
CA ALA A 69 2.22 -4.65 2.97
C ALA A 69 3.21 -5.01 4.08
N THR A 70 3.27 -6.29 4.44
CA THR A 70 4.19 -6.81 5.45
C THR A 70 4.90 -8.06 4.94
N LEU A 71 6.15 -8.23 5.37
CA LEU A 71 6.91 -9.45 5.09
C LEU A 71 6.58 -10.51 6.15
N GLU A 72 6.18 -11.69 5.69
CA GLU A 72 5.90 -12.85 6.53
C GLU A 72 6.74 -14.03 6.05
N GLY A 73 7.89 -14.26 6.68
CA GLY A 73 8.87 -15.23 6.20
C GLY A 73 9.43 -14.82 4.82
N ASN A 74 9.20 -15.65 3.81
CA ASN A 74 9.57 -15.39 2.41
C ASN A 74 8.38 -14.96 1.54
N GLN A 75 7.23 -14.68 2.15
CA GLN A 75 6.03 -14.21 1.49
C GLN A 75 5.69 -12.79 1.90
N ILE A 76 4.89 -12.13 1.10
CA ILE A 76 4.38 -10.79 1.41
C ILE A 76 2.87 -10.86 1.54
N ARG A 77 2.36 -10.30 2.63
CA ARG A 77 0.95 -10.09 2.86
C ARG A 77 0.60 -8.64 2.55
N ILE A 78 -0.48 -8.41 1.82
CA ILE A 78 -1.10 -7.10 1.70
C ILE A 78 -2.49 -7.14 2.33
N ARG A 79 -2.75 -6.18 3.21
CA ARG A 79 -4.08 -5.85 3.71
C ARG A 79 -4.55 -4.60 3.01
N SER A 80 -5.73 -4.62 2.46
CA SER A 80 -6.26 -3.47 1.73
C SER A 80 -7.72 -3.19 2.07
N PHE A 81 -8.09 -1.93 1.90
CA PHE A 81 -9.39 -1.40 2.27
C PHE A 81 -9.86 -0.42 1.20
N LEU A 82 -11.16 -0.44 0.93
CA LEU A 82 -11.85 0.55 0.11
C LEU A 82 -13.24 0.79 0.69
N SER A 83 -13.61 2.05 0.88
CA SER A 83 -14.95 2.45 1.29
C SER A 83 -15.67 3.11 0.13
N ASP A 84 -16.89 2.67 -0.16
CA ASP A 84 -17.75 3.35 -1.12
C ASP A 84 -18.26 4.66 -0.53
N SER A 85 -17.80 5.78 -1.06
CA SER A 85 -18.21 7.11 -0.60
C SER A 85 -19.69 7.43 -0.83
N LYS A 86 -20.39 6.70 -1.71
CA LYS A 86 -21.81 6.88 -1.98
C LYS A 86 -22.71 6.11 -1.03
N THR A 87 -22.34 4.86 -0.74
CA THR A 87 -23.17 3.96 0.08
C THR A 87 -22.67 3.79 1.49
N GLY A 88 -21.41 4.18 1.78
CA GLY A 88 -20.73 3.95 3.05
C GLY A 88 -20.34 2.49 3.29
N LYS A 89 -20.50 1.61 2.30
CA LYS A 89 -20.07 0.22 2.41
C LYS A 89 -18.55 0.11 2.40
N ASN A 90 -18.03 -0.75 3.26
CA ASN A 90 -16.61 -1.02 3.43
C ASN A 90 -16.25 -2.38 2.88
N PHE A 91 -15.17 -2.43 2.12
CA PHE A 91 -14.61 -3.65 1.53
C PHE A 91 -13.18 -3.84 2.01
N HIS A 92 -12.86 -5.05 2.42
CA HIS A 92 -11.52 -5.44 2.86
C HIS A 92 -11.01 -6.60 2.01
N ASP A 93 -9.73 -6.60 1.71
CA ASP A 93 -9.04 -7.72 1.10
C ASP A 93 -7.74 -8.01 1.85
N ASN A 94 -7.44 -9.29 2.02
CA ASN A 94 -6.25 -9.77 2.69
C ASN A 94 -5.71 -10.96 1.92
N ARG A 95 -4.52 -10.79 1.36
CA ARG A 95 -3.87 -11.85 0.57
C ARG A 95 -2.38 -11.93 0.82
N ILE A 96 -1.84 -13.11 0.58
CA ILE A 96 -0.42 -13.40 0.73
C ILE A 96 0.11 -14.05 -0.54
N SER A 97 1.33 -13.73 -0.93
CA SER A 97 1.98 -14.30 -2.10
C SER A 97 3.50 -14.33 -1.94
N SER A 98 4.12 -15.34 -2.54
CA SER A 98 5.57 -15.38 -2.76
C SER A 98 5.99 -14.61 -4.02
N ASN A 99 5.02 -14.24 -4.89
CA ASN A 99 5.24 -13.41 -6.06
C ASN A 99 4.65 -12.00 -5.83
N PRO A 100 5.46 -11.02 -5.44
CA PRO A 100 4.96 -9.70 -5.05
C PRO A 100 4.59 -8.79 -6.23
N GLU A 101 5.05 -9.07 -7.45
CA GLU A 101 4.92 -8.15 -8.60
C GLU A 101 3.46 -7.77 -8.93
N SER A 102 2.54 -8.72 -8.83
CA SER A 102 1.13 -8.50 -9.13
C SER A 102 0.24 -8.31 -7.88
N LEU A 103 0.82 -8.40 -6.70
CA LEU A 103 0.07 -8.50 -5.43
C LEU A 103 -0.79 -7.25 -5.17
N GLY A 104 -0.21 -6.06 -5.29
CA GLY A 104 -0.93 -4.80 -5.10
C GLY A 104 -2.04 -4.60 -6.13
N LYS A 105 -1.73 -4.87 -7.40
CA LYS A 105 -2.71 -4.80 -8.50
C LYS A 105 -3.87 -5.77 -8.28
N SER A 106 -3.60 -7.01 -7.91
CA SER A 106 -4.62 -8.04 -7.67
C SER A 106 -5.55 -7.66 -6.51
N ALA A 107 -5.01 -7.08 -5.43
CA ALA A 107 -5.79 -6.59 -4.31
C ALA A 107 -6.73 -5.45 -4.74
N ALA A 108 -6.23 -4.49 -5.50
CA ALA A 108 -7.03 -3.38 -6.02
C ALA A 108 -8.15 -3.87 -6.95
N THR A 109 -7.83 -4.74 -7.90
CA THR A 109 -8.79 -5.32 -8.84
C THR A 109 -9.94 -6.02 -8.11
N GLU A 110 -9.64 -6.76 -7.05
CA GLU A 110 -10.66 -7.42 -6.25
C GLU A 110 -11.60 -6.43 -5.55
N LEU A 111 -11.04 -5.39 -4.93
CA LEU A 111 -11.86 -4.38 -4.25
C LEU A 111 -12.73 -3.58 -5.24
N LEU A 112 -12.19 -3.22 -6.40
CA LEU A 112 -12.95 -2.55 -7.46
C LEU A 112 -14.12 -3.40 -7.97
N LYS A 113 -13.92 -4.71 -8.17
CA LYS A 113 -15.00 -5.64 -8.52
C LYS A 113 -16.11 -5.68 -7.48
N ARG A 114 -15.75 -5.65 -6.19
CA ARG A 114 -16.75 -5.63 -5.11
C ARG A 114 -17.50 -4.30 -5.06
N LEU A 115 -16.82 -3.21 -5.32
CA LEU A 115 -17.43 -1.87 -5.43
C LEU A 115 -18.46 -1.83 -6.55
N GLU A 116 -18.13 -2.34 -7.74
CA GLU A 116 -19.04 -2.40 -8.90
C GLU A 116 -20.28 -3.26 -8.65
N LYS A 117 -20.14 -4.35 -7.91
CA LYS A 117 -21.26 -5.25 -7.56
C LYS A 117 -22.14 -4.72 -6.44
N GLY A 118 -21.69 -3.69 -5.75
CA GLY A 118 -22.43 -2.94 -4.76
C GLY A 118 -22.73 -3.47 -3.47
#